data_de221c6c789e56b822e4133d5e48f2f4
#
_entry.id   de221c6c789e56b822e4133d5e48f2f4
#
_cell.length_a   1.000
_cell.length_b   1.000
_cell.length_c   1.000
_cell.angle_alpha   90.00
_cell.angle_beta   90.00
_cell.angle_gamma   90.00
#
_symmetry.space_group_name_H-M   'P 1'
#
loop_
_entity.id
_entity.type
_entity.pdbx_description
1 polymer ?
#
loop_
_entity_poly.entity_id
_entity_poly.type
_entity_poly.pdbx_seq_one_letter_code
_entity_poly.pdbx_strand_id
1 'polypeptide(L)'
;MKRLKKAFFNFAADFANVLGGLIARLIWMPKVHYQQGAEKIRRPAGGTLFILNHTWWLDAPLLCLLCVRRRIHTVVAQDIARPTGLTAGLHSLRCICVDREKPDLAFLHDALAVLRGGGCVGIFPEGRLNPAQCMLPFKQGAAMLALQAGVPVVPVYCAGNYQPFQRLQLIFGRPIALPQRPSAAGVQEATVELQRAMQELQEELERKMKPKYLTRSRRFRENSVRKAEKRQRNREKGQKES
;
A
#
# COMPACT_ATOMS: atom_id res chain seq x y z
N MET A 1 25.62 -7.79 -22.87
CA MET A 1 25.80 -7.96 -21.42
C MET A 1 24.74 -7.25 -20.54
N LYS A 2 24.42 -5.97 -20.73
CA LYS A 2 23.44 -5.24 -19.87
C LYS A 2 22.02 -5.86 -19.89
N ARG A 3 21.51 -6.31 -21.06
CA ARG A 3 20.17 -6.94 -21.19
C ARG A 3 20.09 -8.29 -20.44
N LEU A 4 21.14 -9.09 -20.50
CA LEU A 4 21.18 -10.42 -19.83
C LEU A 4 21.23 -10.27 -18.32
N LYS A 5 22.03 -9.32 -17.80
CA LYS A 5 22.05 -8.98 -16.36
C LYS A 5 20.69 -8.52 -15.88
N LYS A 6 19.99 -7.64 -16.64
CA LYS A 6 18.64 -7.16 -16.30
C LYS A 6 17.61 -8.31 -16.29
N ALA A 7 17.70 -9.24 -17.26
CA ALA A 7 16.82 -10.42 -17.30
C ALA A 7 17.05 -11.35 -16.12
N PHE A 8 18.32 -11.61 -15.74
CA PHE A 8 18.67 -12.41 -14.57
C PHE A 8 18.19 -11.78 -13.26
N PHE A 9 18.39 -10.47 -13.09
CA PHE A 9 17.90 -9.74 -11.91
C PHE A 9 16.37 -9.77 -11.81
N ASN A 10 15.67 -9.61 -12.94
CA ASN A 10 14.21 -9.72 -12.96
C ASN A 10 13.73 -11.12 -12.56
N PHE A 11 14.38 -12.16 -13.07
CA PHE A 11 14.07 -13.55 -12.73
C PHE A 11 14.31 -13.83 -11.24
N ALA A 12 15.45 -13.41 -10.71
CA ALA A 12 15.79 -13.59 -9.29
C ALA A 12 14.78 -12.84 -8.38
N ALA A 13 14.39 -11.63 -8.74
CA ALA A 13 13.37 -10.87 -8.00
C ALA A 13 11.98 -11.53 -8.07
N ASP A 14 11.59 -12.02 -9.25
CA ASP A 14 10.32 -12.73 -9.42
C ASP A 14 10.32 -14.04 -8.61
N PHE A 15 11.43 -14.79 -8.62
CA PHE A 15 11.61 -16.00 -7.81
C PHE A 15 11.55 -15.73 -6.31
N ALA A 16 12.26 -14.70 -5.84
CA ALA A 16 12.23 -14.28 -4.45
C ALA A 16 10.82 -13.85 -4.00
N ASN A 17 10.09 -13.14 -4.87
CA ASN A 17 8.70 -12.79 -4.63
C ASN A 17 7.80 -14.02 -4.52
N VAL A 18 7.93 -14.99 -5.43
CA VAL A 18 7.14 -16.23 -5.39
C VAL A 18 7.44 -17.03 -4.11
N LEU A 19 8.72 -17.21 -3.77
CA LEU A 19 9.14 -17.94 -2.57
C LEU A 19 8.69 -17.21 -1.30
N GLY A 20 8.90 -15.90 -1.22
CA GLY A 20 8.41 -15.07 -0.12
C GLY A 20 6.89 -15.12 0.00
N GLY A 21 6.18 -15.22 -1.14
CA GLY A 21 4.74 -15.40 -1.21
C GLY A 21 4.24 -16.70 -0.61
N LEU A 22 4.93 -17.78 -0.90
CA LEU A 22 4.63 -19.08 -0.30
C LEU A 22 4.83 -19.05 1.21
N ILE A 23 5.95 -18.48 1.67
CA ILE A 23 6.25 -18.33 3.10
C ILE A 23 5.19 -17.45 3.79
N ALA A 24 4.86 -16.29 3.20
CA ALA A 24 3.84 -15.40 3.73
C ALA A 24 2.45 -16.07 3.80
N ARG A 25 2.10 -16.90 2.80
CA ARG A 25 0.88 -17.70 2.82
C ARG A 25 0.86 -18.74 3.93
N LEU A 26 1.99 -19.35 4.24
CA LEU A 26 2.08 -20.32 5.33
C LEU A 26 2.00 -19.63 6.71
N ILE A 27 2.66 -18.49 6.87
CA ILE A 27 2.73 -17.79 8.16
C ILE A 27 1.42 -17.04 8.46
N TRP A 28 0.91 -16.27 7.50
CA TRP A 28 -0.25 -15.38 7.74
C TRP A 28 -1.54 -15.86 7.12
N MET A 29 -1.52 -16.93 6.32
CA MET A 29 -2.71 -17.54 5.69
C MET A 29 -3.73 -16.48 5.23
N PRO A 30 -3.35 -15.52 4.37
CA PRO A 30 -4.17 -14.38 4.03
C PRO A 30 -5.51 -14.81 3.43
N LYS A 31 -6.60 -14.35 4.03
CA LYS A 31 -7.95 -14.51 3.49
C LYS A 31 -8.29 -13.26 2.70
N VAL A 32 -8.45 -13.46 1.40
CA VAL A 32 -8.76 -12.38 0.46
C VAL A 32 -10.27 -12.38 0.21
N HIS A 33 -10.87 -11.22 0.43
CA HIS A 33 -12.24 -10.91 0.10
C HIS A 33 -12.28 -9.98 -1.10
N TYR A 34 -13.43 -9.89 -1.73
CA TYR A 34 -13.67 -9.00 -2.84
C TYR A 34 -14.98 -8.24 -2.63
N GLN A 35 -15.00 -6.98 -3.00
CA GLN A 35 -16.23 -6.24 -3.22
C GLN A 35 -16.93 -6.83 -4.45
N GLN A 36 -18.23 -6.80 -4.50
CA GLN A 36 -18.99 -7.34 -5.63
C GLN A 36 -18.52 -6.70 -6.95
N GLY A 37 -18.14 -7.52 -7.92
CA GLY A 37 -17.57 -7.08 -9.19
C GLY A 37 -16.05 -6.85 -9.19
N ALA A 38 -15.37 -7.11 -8.06
CA ALA A 38 -13.93 -6.93 -7.91
C ALA A 38 -13.10 -8.22 -8.03
N GLU A 39 -13.70 -9.37 -8.34
CA GLU A 39 -13.06 -10.69 -8.22
C GLU A 39 -11.87 -10.87 -9.18
N LYS A 40 -11.89 -10.18 -10.33
CA LYS A 40 -10.83 -10.26 -11.36
C LYS A 40 -9.73 -9.21 -11.21
N ILE A 41 -9.86 -8.28 -10.25
CA ILE A 41 -9.03 -7.06 -10.14
C ILE A 41 -7.57 -7.34 -9.74
N ARG A 42 -7.27 -8.48 -9.17
CA ARG A 42 -5.87 -8.90 -8.95
C ARG A 42 -5.08 -9.09 -10.25
N ARG A 43 -5.77 -9.03 -11.40
CA ARG A 43 -5.19 -9.14 -12.73
C ARG A 43 -5.79 -8.08 -13.66
N PRO A 44 -5.73 -6.78 -13.30
CA PRO A 44 -6.29 -5.75 -14.16
C PRO A 44 -5.55 -5.73 -15.50
N ALA A 45 -6.27 -5.41 -16.57
CA ALA A 45 -5.65 -5.11 -17.86
C ALA A 45 -5.21 -3.63 -17.85
N GLY A 46 -4.03 -3.36 -18.39
CA GLY A 46 -3.50 -2.00 -18.49
C GLY A 46 -2.94 -1.42 -17.19
N GLY A 47 -2.61 -0.15 -17.20
CA GLY A 47 -2.09 0.58 -16.05
C GLY A 47 -3.10 0.64 -14.90
N THR A 48 -2.63 0.45 -13.68
CA THR A 48 -3.51 0.41 -12.51
C THR A 48 -2.78 0.94 -11.28
N LEU A 49 -3.43 1.86 -10.58
CA LEU A 49 -2.94 2.35 -9.30
C LEU A 49 -3.64 1.60 -8.15
N PHE A 50 -2.87 0.90 -7.34
CA PHE A 50 -3.37 0.30 -6.11
C PHE A 50 -3.14 1.25 -4.95
N ILE A 51 -4.17 1.53 -4.16
CA ILE A 51 -4.06 2.27 -2.91
C ILE A 51 -4.33 1.34 -1.74
N LEU A 52 -3.48 1.44 -0.69
CA LEU A 52 -3.59 0.59 0.51
C LEU A 52 -3.48 1.43 1.77
N ASN A 53 -4.15 0.99 2.85
CA ASN A 53 -3.84 1.46 4.19
C ASN A 53 -2.46 0.92 4.63
N HIS A 54 -1.73 1.67 5.46
CA HIS A 54 -0.35 1.35 5.82
C HIS A 54 -0.20 1.07 7.31
N THR A 55 -0.30 -0.20 7.69
CA THR A 55 -0.27 -0.63 9.09
C THR A 55 1.07 -1.22 9.51
N TRP A 56 1.79 -1.83 8.57
CA TRP A 56 3.07 -2.46 8.82
C TRP A 56 3.96 -2.47 7.58
N TRP A 57 5.27 -2.62 7.77
CA TRP A 57 6.25 -2.64 6.67
C TRP A 57 6.05 -3.81 5.67
N LEU A 58 5.35 -4.87 6.08
CA LEU A 58 5.00 -5.99 5.20
C LEU A 58 3.81 -5.74 4.28
N ASP A 59 3.09 -4.62 4.40
CA ASP A 59 1.94 -4.33 3.53
C ASP A 59 2.34 -4.27 2.06
N ALA A 60 3.49 -3.66 1.73
CA ALA A 60 4.00 -3.56 0.37
C ALA A 60 4.41 -4.93 -0.21
N PRO A 61 5.26 -5.72 0.45
CA PRO A 61 5.53 -7.10 0.04
C PRO A 61 4.25 -7.93 -0.12
N LEU A 62 3.32 -7.84 0.81
CA LEU A 62 2.07 -8.60 0.77
C LEU A 62 1.25 -8.29 -0.48
N LEU A 63 1.11 -7.01 -0.85
CA LEU A 63 0.43 -6.62 -2.08
C LEU A 63 1.10 -7.26 -3.30
N CYS A 64 2.43 -7.17 -3.40
CA CYS A 64 3.20 -7.79 -4.49
C CYS A 64 2.94 -9.30 -4.56
N LEU A 65 2.92 -9.99 -3.41
CA LEU A 65 2.70 -11.42 -3.31
C LEU A 65 1.28 -11.85 -3.70
N LEU A 66 0.29 -11.02 -3.40
CA LEU A 66 -1.10 -11.29 -3.79
C LEU A 66 -1.36 -11.00 -5.27
N CYS A 67 -0.57 -10.14 -5.89
CA CYS A 67 -0.69 -9.72 -7.28
C CYS A 67 0.52 -10.13 -8.14
N VAL A 68 1.12 -11.30 -7.89
CA VAL A 68 2.38 -11.79 -8.51
C VAL A 68 2.43 -11.62 -10.04
N ARG A 69 1.30 -11.81 -10.72
CA ARG A 69 1.25 -11.72 -12.19
C ARG A 69 1.37 -10.30 -12.74
N ARG A 70 1.27 -9.26 -11.89
CA ARG A 70 1.21 -7.85 -12.32
C ARG A 70 2.44 -7.03 -11.96
N ARG A 71 3.44 -7.60 -11.29
CA ARG A 71 4.71 -6.93 -10.99
C ARG A 71 4.52 -5.51 -10.50
N ILE A 72 3.88 -5.36 -9.32
CA ILE A 72 3.54 -4.05 -8.78
C ILE A 72 4.82 -3.30 -8.38
N HIS A 73 4.94 -2.05 -8.79
CA HIS A 73 5.94 -1.10 -8.34
C HIS A 73 5.42 -0.40 -7.08
N THR A 74 6.00 -0.70 -5.92
CA THR A 74 5.58 -0.08 -4.66
C THR A 74 6.33 1.22 -4.39
N VAL A 75 5.62 2.23 -3.90
CA VAL A 75 6.21 3.50 -3.50
C VAL A 75 6.78 3.36 -2.09
N VAL A 76 8.08 3.65 -1.94
CA VAL A 76 8.82 3.54 -0.68
C VAL A 76 9.51 4.85 -0.37
N ALA A 77 9.47 5.28 0.89
CA ALA A 77 10.11 6.49 1.31
C ALA A 77 11.65 6.39 1.21
N GLN A 78 12.29 7.44 0.71
CA GLN A 78 13.72 7.47 0.45
C GLN A 78 14.58 7.33 1.71
N ASP A 79 14.09 7.81 2.85
CA ASP A 79 14.76 7.68 4.16
C ASP A 79 14.88 6.20 4.61
N ILE A 80 13.95 5.33 4.20
CA ILE A 80 14.02 3.88 4.43
C ILE A 80 15.03 3.23 3.46
N ALA A 81 15.21 3.81 2.29
CA ALA A 81 16.08 3.29 1.25
C ALA A 81 17.58 3.62 1.45
N ARG A 82 17.90 4.67 2.21
CA ARG A 82 19.26 5.22 2.36
C ARG A 82 20.26 4.39 3.18
N PRO A 83 19.93 3.64 4.23
CA PRO A 83 20.95 2.88 4.96
C PRO A 83 21.28 1.56 4.28
N THR A 84 22.58 1.33 4.01
CA THR A 84 23.17 0.00 3.88
C THR A 84 22.81 -0.84 2.65
N GLY A 85 23.13 -0.43 1.42
CA GLY A 85 23.03 -1.35 0.27
C GLY A 85 21.59 -1.81 -0.07
N LEU A 86 20.65 -1.51 0.80
CA LEU A 86 19.23 -1.85 0.69
C LEU A 86 18.57 -1.16 -0.52
N THR A 87 19.09 0.02 -0.91
CA THR A 87 18.61 0.74 -2.10
C THR A 87 18.72 -0.09 -3.38
N ALA A 88 19.83 -0.79 -3.57
CA ALA A 88 19.99 -1.68 -4.72
C ALA A 88 19.00 -2.85 -4.66
N GLY A 89 18.76 -3.40 -3.45
CA GLY A 89 17.73 -4.42 -3.22
C GLY A 89 16.32 -3.93 -3.49
N LEU A 90 15.97 -2.71 -3.04
CA LEU A 90 14.66 -2.11 -3.27
C LEU A 90 14.42 -1.78 -4.76
N HIS A 91 15.43 -1.30 -5.48
CA HIS A 91 15.34 -1.12 -6.93
C HIS A 91 15.17 -2.46 -7.68
N SER A 92 15.82 -3.53 -7.22
CA SER A 92 15.60 -4.87 -7.78
C SER A 92 14.20 -5.41 -7.45
N LEU A 93 13.59 -4.97 -6.36
CA LEU A 93 12.17 -5.22 -6.02
C LEU A 93 11.20 -4.25 -6.70
N ARG A 94 11.68 -3.43 -7.65
CA ARG A 94 10.87 -2.44 -8.42
C ARG A 94 10.23 -1.38 -7.54
N CYS A 95 10.84 -1.01 -6.43
CA CYS A 95 10.36 0.09 -5.62
C CYS A 95 10.63 1.44 -6.30
N ILE A 96 9.67 2.33 -6.24
CA ILE A 96 9.82 3.74 -6.62
C ILE A 96 10.08 4.53 -5.34
N CYS A 97 11.25 5.17 -5.25
CA CYS A 97 11.60 5.94 -4.08
C CYS A 97 10.93 7.32 -4.11
N VAL A 98 10.43 7.80 -2.97
CA VAL A 98 9.80 9.11 -2.83
C VAL A 98 10.40 9.88 -1.67
N ASP A 99 10.71 11.16 -1.88
CA ASP A 99 10.99 12.12 -0.80
C ASP A 99 9.66 12.59 -0.22
N ARG A 100 9.43 12.32 1.07
CA ARG A 100 8.16 12.66 1.75
C ARG A 100 8.13 14.09 2.29
N GLU A 101 9.28 14.74 2.37
CA GLU A 101 9.44 16.07 2.96
C GLU A 101 9.37 17.17 1.91
N LYS A 102 9.62 16.84 0.64
CA LYS A 102 9.65 17.80 -0.48
C LYS A 102 8.74 17.32 -1.63
N PRO A 103 8.24 18.24 -2.46
CA PRO A 103 7.65 17.88 -3.74
C PRO A 103 8.65 17.08 -4.58
N ASP A 104 8.35 15.82 -4.86
CA ASP A 104 9.25 14.93 -5.59
C ASP A 104 8.72 14.69 -7.01
N LEU A 105 9.26 15.45 -7.95
CA LEU A 105 8.93 15.33 -9.38
C LEU A 105 9.50 14.05 -9.99
N ALA A 106 10.63 13.55 -9.50
CA ALA A 106 11.25 12.32 -10.00
C ALA A 106 10.35 11.11 -9.68
N PHE A 107 9.84 11.02 -8.44
CA PHE A 107 8.86 10.03 -8.06
C PHE A 107 7.62 10.05 -8.98
N LEU A 108 7.08 11.25 -9.21
CA LEU A 108 5.89 11.42 -10.04
C LEU A 108 6.15 10.96 -11.48
N HIS A 109 7.28 11.35 -12.06
CA HIS A 109 7.70 10.96 -13.40
C HIS A 109 7.83 9.43 -13.53
N ASP A 110 8.53 8.78 -12.61
CA ASP A 110 8.77 7.34 -12.62
C ASP A 110 7.46 6.56 -12.46
N ALA A 111 6.59 6.98 -11.53
CA ALA A 111 5.29 6.37 -11.32
C ALA A 111 4.36 6.51 -12.54
N LEU A 112 4.33 7.70 -13.17
CA LEU A 112 3.58 7.94 -14.40
C LEU A 112 4.10 7.11 -15.56
N ALA A 113 5.41 6.97 -15.71
CA ALA A 113 6.00 6.13 -16.76
C ALA A 113 5.57 4.66 -16.63
N VAL A 114 5.55 4.12 -15.41
CA VAL A 114 5.05 2.76 -15.13
C VAL A 114 3.58 2.63 -15.50
N LEU A 115 2.73 3.54 -15.01
CA LEU A 115 1.27 3.48 -15.22
C LEU A 115 0.89 3.63 -16.69
N ARG A 116 1.47 4.61 -17.41
CA ARG A 116 1.23 4.83 -18.84
C ARG A 116 1.76 3.69 -19.70
N GLY A 117 2.82 3.02 -19.25
CA GLY A 117 3.33 1.79 -19.87
C GLY A 117 2.49 0.54 -19.60
N GLY A 118 1.31 0.67 -18.98
CA GLY A 118 0.42 -0.44 -18.67
C GLY A 118 0.82 -1.24 -17.42
N GLY A 119 1.80 -0.74 -16.65
CA GLY A 119 2.25 -1.34 -15.39
C GLY A 119 1.34 -1.00 -14.20
N CYS A 120 1.66 -1.56 -13.04
CA CYS A 120 0.94 -1.32 -11.79
C CYS A 120 1.81 -0.61 -10.78
N VAL A 121 1.24 0.38 -10.10
CA VAL A 121 1.88 1.08 -8.97
C VAL A 121 1.06 0.85 -7.71
N GLY A 122 1.73 0.59 -6.60
CA GLY A 122 1.13 0.49 -5.26
C GLY A 122 1.58 1.65 -4.39
N ILE A 123 0.64 2.40 -3.84
CA ILE A 123 0.91 3.57 -3.00
C ILE A 123 0.11 3.51 -1.71
N PHE A 124 0.69 4.05 -0.64
CA PHE A 124 0.05 4.22 0.65
C PHE A 124 -0.33 5.71 0.81
N PRO A 125 -1.59 6.09 0.59
CA PRO A 125 -1.98 7.51 0.53
C PRO A 125 -1.86 8.23 1.88
N GLU A 126 -1.81 7.49 3.00
CA GLU A 126 -1.52 8.02 4.33
C GLU A 126 -0.10 8.60 4.45
N GLY A 127 0.84 8.17 3.59
CA GLY A 127 2.22 8.64 3.50
C GLY A 127 3.10 8.30 4.71
N ARG A 128 2.60 7.52 5.65
CA ARG A 128 3.34 7.03 6.82
C ARG A 128 2.77 5.73 7.37
N LEU A 129 3.59 4.97 8.08
CA LEU A 129 3.14 3.81 8.84
C LEU A 129 2.17 4.23 9.95
N ASN A 130 1.05 3.53 10.02
CA ASN A 130 0.02 3.75 11.03
C ASN A 130 -0.35 2.44 11.74
N PRO A 131 0.44 2.00 12.71
CA PRO A 131 0.15 0.77 13.46
C PRO A 131 -1.17 0.80 14.23
N ALA A 132 -1.72 2.00 14.48
CA ALA A 132 -3.01 2.15 15.17
C ALA A 132 -4.20 1.71 14.32
N GLN A 133 -4.02 1.54 13.01
CA GLN A 133 -5.06 1.13 12.06
C GLN A 133 -6.31 2.05 12.06
N CYS A 134 -6.16 3.27 12.54
CA CYS A 134 -7.13 4.34 12.34
C CYS A 134 -6.77 4.99 11.02
N MET A 135 -7.65 5.00 10.04
CA MET A 135 -7.34 5.59 8.75
C MET A 135 -6.95 7.06 8.91
N LEU A 136 -5.73 7.39 8.50
CA LEU A 136 -5.23 8.77 8.52
C LEU A 136 -5.76 9.54 7.30
N PRO A 137 -5.78 10.89 7.36
CA PRO A 137 -6.09 11.70 6.19
C PRO A 137 -5.15 11.36 5.02
N PHE A 138 -5.73 11.24 3.83
CA PHE A 138 -4.97 10.93 2.62
C PHE A 138 -4.21 12.15 2.12
N LYS A 139 -2.97 11.95 1.70
CA LYS A 139 -2.20 12.92 0.94
C LYS A 139 -2.68 12.92 -0.51
N GLN A 140 -2.61 14.10 -1.15
CA GLN A 140 -3.09 14.31 -2.53
C GLN A 140 -2.27 13.55 -3.60
N GLY A 141 -1.09 13.03 -3.28
CA GLY A 141 -0.19 12.39 -4.24
C GLY A 141 -0.80 11.21 -5.00
N ALA A 142 -1.63 10.39 -4.33
CA ALA A 142 -2.29 9.27 -4.97
C ALA A 142 -3.36 9.72 -5.98
N ALA A 143 -4.19 10.71 -5.61
CA ALA A 143 -5.20 11.28 -6.49
C ALA A 143 -4.55 12.01 -7.69
N MET A 144 -3.52 12.81 -7.43
CA MET A 144 -2.77 13.52 -8.48
C MET A 144 -2.18 12.53 -9.50
N LEU A 145 -1.56 11.45 -9.02
CA LEU A 145 -0.98 10.42 -9.87
C LEU A 145 -2.04 9.71 -10.73
N ALA A 146 -3.19 9.35 -10.14
CA ALA A 146 -4.28 8.70 -10.85
C ALA A 146 -4.88 9.59 -11.94
N LEU A 147 -5.15 10.86 -11.62
CA LEU A 147 -5.70 11.83 -12.56
C LEU A 147 -4.74 12.10 -13.73
N GLN A 148 -3.43 12.26 -13.46
CA GLN A 148 -2.43 12.50 -14.50
C GLN A 148 -2.15 11.26 -15.36
N ALA A 149 -2.25 10.07 -14.79
CA ALA A 149 -2.05 8.83 -15.53
C ALA A 149 -3.30 8.40 -16.32
N GLY A 150 -4.49 8.84 -15.92
CA GLY A 150 -5.76 8.43 -16.53
C GLY A 150 -6.06 6.94 -16.31
N VAL A 151 -5.59 6.37 -15.20
CA VAL A 151 -5.75 4.94 -14.89
C VAL A 151 -6.74 4.71 -13.75
N PRO A 152 -7.40 3.54 -13.72
CA PRO A 152 -8.28 3.19 -12.60
C PRO A 152 -7.47 3.02 -11.30
N VAL A 153 -8.10 3.42 -10.19
CA VAL A 153 -7.57 3.22 -8.83
C VAL A 153 -8.28 2.04 -8.19
N VAL A 154 -7.52 1.09 -7.69
CA VAL A 154 -8.05 -0.08 -6.98
C VAL A 154 -7.73 0.06 -5.49
N PRO A 155 -8.74 0.28 -4.63
CA PRO A 155 -8.53 0.31 -3.20
C PRO A 155 -8.36 -1.11 -2.65
N VAL A 156 -7.42 -1.28 -1.73
CA VAL A 156 -7.18 -2.54 -1.01
C VAL A 156 -7.07 -2.22 0.47
N TYR A 157 -7.93 -2.81 1.27
CA TYR A 157 -7.87 -2.64 2.72
C TYR A 157 -7.39 -3.92 3.40
N CYS A 158 -6.42 -3.77 4.30
CA CYS A 158 -5.89 -4.84 5.12
C CYS A 158 -6.25 -4.60 6.59
N ALA A 159 -7.01 -5.50 7.19
CA ALA A 159 -7.27 -5.49 8.62
C ALA A 159 -6.06 -6.14 9.34
N GLY A 160 -4.95 -5.40 9.38
CA GLY A 160 -3.64 -5.90 9.73
C GLY A 160 -3.51 -6.36 11.17
N ASN A 161 -3.46 -7.66 11.35
CA ASN A 161 -2.82 -8.26 12.51
C ASN A 161 -1.77 -9.24 11.98
N TYR A 162 -0.53 -8.76 11.82
CA TYR A 162 0.57 -9.53 11.26
C TYR A 162 1.20 -10.50 12.26
N GLN A 163 0.44 -11.00 13.23
CA GLN A 163 0.92 -12.05 14.11
C GLN A 163 1.01 -13.38 13.35
N PRO A 164 2.10 -14.13 13.53
CA PRO A 164 2.26 -15.44 12.92
C PRO A 164 1.08 -16.37 13.23
N PHE A 165 0.69 -17.19 12.26
CA PHE A 165 -0.41 -18.16 12.36
C PHE A 165 -1.81 -17.53 12.62
N GLN A 166 -1.95 -16.23 12.43
CA GLN A 166 -3.24 -15.55 12.43
C GLN A 166 -3.62 -15.18 11.00
N ARG A 167 -4.86 -15.51 10.62
CA ARG A 167 -5.35 -15.20 9.27
C ARG A 167 -5.46 -13.71 9.07
N LEU A 168 -4.58 -13.18 8.24
CA LEU A 168 -4.68 -11.82 7.75
C LEU A 168 -5.93 -11.67 6.87
N GLN A 169 -6.69 -10.62 7.07
CA GLN A 169 -7.91 -10.36 6.29
C GLN A 169 -7.69 -9.17 5.36
N LEU A 170 -7.96 -9.37 4.08
CA LEU A 170 -7.84 -8.30 3.08
C LEU A 170 -9.09 -8.25 2.22
N ILE A 171 -9.41 -7.08 1.72
CA ILE A 171 -10.48 -6.89 0.74
C ILE A 171 -9.99 -6.03 -0.42
N PHE A 172 -10.29 -6.46 -1.65
CA PHE A 172 -10.11 -5.66 -2.85
C PHE A 172 -11.42 -4.99 -3.22
N GLY A 173 -11.37 -3.68 -3.39
CA GLY A 173 -12.51 -2.89 -3.84
C GLY A 173 -12.63 -2.86 -5.37
N ARG A 174 -13.75 -2.32 -5.86
CA ARG A 174 -13.97 -2.06 -7.29
C ARG A 174 -13.02 -0.98 -7.79
N PRO A 175 -12.58 -1.04 -9.07
CA PRO A 175 -11.84 0.05 -9.66
C PRO A 175 -12.65 1.34 -9.66
N ILE A 176 -12.00 2.40 -9.24
CA ILE A 176 -12.55 3.75 -9.26
C ILE A 176 -11.95 4.46 -10.47
N ALA A 177 -12.80 4.90 -11.39
CA ALA A 177 -12.40 5.75 -12.51
C ALA A 177 -12.58 7.21 -12.07
N LEU A 178 -11.47 7.93 -11.95
CA LEU A 178 -11.50 9.36 -11.61
C LEU A 178 -11.71 10.21 -12.88
N PRO A 179 -12.45 11.33 -12.80
CA PRO A 179 -12.62 12.24 -13.92
C PRO A 179 -11.27 12.84 -14.34
N GLN A 180 -10.95 12.82 -15.64
CA GLN A 180 -9.66 13.27 -16.17
C GLN A 180 -9.53 14.81 -16.18
N ARG A 181 -9.65 15.46 -15.04
CA ARG A 181 -9.45 16.90 -14.89
C ARG A 181 -8.45 17.19 -13.77
N PRO A 182 -7.15 17.29 -14.08
CA PRO A 182 -6.12 17.60 -13.10
C PRO A 182 -6.11 19.10 -12.74
N SER A 183 -7.16 19.55 -12.06
CA SER A 183 -7.20 20.84 -11.38
C SER A 183 -6.93 20.67 -9.89
N ALA A 184 -6.50 21.72 -9.20
CA ALA A 184 -6.29 21.67 -7.75
C ALA A 184 -7.57 21.22 -7.00
N ALA A 185 -8.74 21.73 -7.40
CA ALA A 185 -10.03 21.32 -6.87
C ALA A 185 -10.33 19.85 -7.19
N GLY A 186 -10.09 19.39 -8.43
CA GLY A 186 -10.30 18.00 -8.82
C GLY A 186 -9.38 17.02 -8.08
N VAL A 187 -8.16 17.41 -7.77
CA VAL A 187 -7.24 16.59 -6.93
C VAL A 187 -7.77 16.47 -5.51
N GLN A 188 -8.31 17.55 -4.94
CA GLN A 188 -8.90 17.52 -3.60
C GLN A 188 -10.14 16.64 -3.57
N GLU A 189 -11.07 16.80 -4.52
CA GLU A 189 -12.28 15.99 -4.64
C GLU A 189 -11.94 14.49 -4.80
N ALA A 190 -11.01 14.18 -5.71
CA ALA A 190 -10.54 12.82 -5.91
C ALA A 190 -9.90 12.23 -4.64
N THR A 191 -9.14 13.03 -3.86
CA THR A 191 -8.55 12.58 -2.61
C THR A 191 -9.63 12.19 -1.60
N VAL A 192 -10.68 13.00 -1.46
CA VAL A 192 -11.83 12.73 -0.57
C VAL A 192 -12.59 11.49 -1.03
N GLU A 193 -12.81 11.34 -2.35
CA GLU A 193 -13.47 10.16 -2.91
C GLU A 193 -12.70 8.88 -2.62
N LEU A 194 -11.37 8.88 -2.85
CA LEU A 194 -10.50 7.73 -2.56
C LEU A 194 -10.49 7.38 -1.07
N GLN A 195 -10.48 8.38 -0.20
CA GLN A 195 -10.54 8.15 1.25
C GLN A 195 -11.87 7.55 1.66
N ARG A 196 -12.99 8.06 1.14
CA ARG A 196 -14.33 7.52 1.40
C ARG A 196 -14.43 6.07 0.93
N ALA A 197 -13.98 5.77 -0.28
CA ALA A 197 -14.00 4.40 -0.81
C ALA A 197 -13.19 3.43 0.06
N MET A 198 -12.07 3.86 0.62
CA MET A 198 -11.29 3.04 1.56
C MET A 198 -12.00 2.84 2.89
N GLN A 199 -12.74 3.84 3.41
CA GLN A 199 -13.54 3.72 4.62
C GLN A 199 -14.70 2.73 4.44
N GLU A 200 -15.43 2.85 3.33
CA GLU A 200 -16.51 1.91 2.96
C GLU A 200 -15.96 0.47 2.82
N LEU A 201 -14.77 0.33 2.25
CA LEU A 201 -14.12 -0.96 2.08
C LEU A 201 -13.69 -1.57 3.43
N GLN A 202 -13.22 -0.75 4.36
CA GLN A 202 -12.94 -1.16 5.75
C GLN A 202 -14.21 -1.71 6.41
N GLU A 203 -15.32 -0.97 6.35
CA GLU A 203 -16.59 -1.37 6.94
C GLU A 203 -17.12 -2.67 6.31
N GLU A 204 -17.00 -2.80 4.98
CA GLU A 204 -17.42 -4.01 4.28
C GLU A 204 -16.58 -5.21 4.70
N LEU A 205 -15.26 -5.06 4.87
CA LEU A 205 -14.41 -6.13 5.39
C LEU A 205 -14.82 -6.50 6.80
N GLU A 206 -15.08 -5.53 7.67
CA GLU A 206 -15.50 -5.79 9.05
C GLU A 206 -16.81 -6.58 9.12
N ARG A 207 -17.77 -6.29 8.23
CA ARG A 207 -19.01 -7.08 8.10
C ARG A 207 -18.78 -8.52 7.61
N LYS A 208 -17.80 -8.72 6.73
CA LYS A 208 -17.44 -10.06 6.20
C LYS A 208 -16.57 -10.88 7.14
N MET A 209 -15.96 -10.26 8.13
CA MET A 209 -15.08 -10.94 9.10
C MET A 209 -15.91 -11.73 10.11
N LYS A 210 -15.43 -12.95 10.46
CA LYS A 210 -15.98 -13.70 11.58
C LYS A 210 -15.75 -12.95 12.89
N PRO A 211 -16.67 -12.99 13.87
CA PRO A 211 -16.56 -12.26 15.14
C PRO A 211 -15.19 -12.40 15.83
N LYS A 212 -14.63 -13.61 15.83
CA LYS A 212 -13.29 -13.89 16.38
C LYS A 212 -12.18 -13.01 15.81
N TYR A 213 -12.18 -12.78 14.49
CA TYR A 213 -11.16 -11.94 13.81
C TYR A 213 -11.45 -10.47 14.01
N LEU A 214 -12.72 -10.09 14.00
CA LEU A 214 -13.15 -8.70 14.25
C LEU A 214 -12.75 -8.24 15.65
N THR A 215 -13.02 -9.04 16.69
CA THR A 215 -12.62 -8.74 18.07
C THR A 215 -11.10 -8.60 18.20
N ARG A 216 -10.34 -9.47 17.55
CA ARG A 216 -8.87 -9.39 17.55
C ARG A 216 -8.36 -8.13 16.84
N SER A 217 -8.94 -7.78 15.69
CA SER A 217 -8.58 -6.56 14.96
C SER A 217 -8.87 -5.31 15.79
N ARG A 218 -10.04 -5.22 16.43
CA ARG A 218 -10.42 -4.12 17.32
C ARG A 218 -9.48 -4.01 18.52
N ARG A 219 -9.21 -5.09 19.22
CA ARG A 219 -8.26 -5.12 20.36
C ARG A 219 -6.85 -4.71 19.93
N PHE A 220 -6.40 -5.11 18.75
CA PHE A 220 -5.11 -4.69 18.22
C PHE A 220 -5.06 -3.18 17.98
N ARG A 221 -6.11 -2.61 17.36
CA ARG A 221 -6.24 -1.16 17.16
C ARG A 221 -6.20 -0.39 18.49
N GLU A 222 -7.02 -0.79 19.45
CA GLU A 222 -7.08 -0.17 20.77
C GLU A 222 -5.71 -0.18 21.49
N ASN A 223 -5.04 -1.32 21.47
CA ASN A 223 -3.71 -1.46 22.08
C ASN A 223 -2.66 -0.59 21.36
N SER A 224 -2.75 -0.48 20.04
CA SER A 224 -1.84 0.34 19.24
C SER A 224 -2.04 1.83 19.48
N VAL A 225 -3.31 2.27 19.62
CA VAL A 225 -3.64 3.65 20.01
C VAL A 225 -3.09 3.97 21.39
N ARG A 226 -3.37 3.15 22.40
CA ARG A 226 -2.84 3.32 23.76
C ARG A 226 -1.31 3.40 23.80
N LYS A 227 -0.64 2.58 23.00
CA LYS A 227 0.83 2.59 22.90
C LYS A 227 1.35 3.87 22.24
N ALA A 228 0.66 4.39 21.23
CA ALA A 228 1.01 5.65 20.58
C ALA A 228 0.84 6.84 21.55
N GLU A 229 -0.28 6.93 22.26
CA GLU A 229 -0.55 7.94 23.28
C GLU A 229 0.49 7.93 24.41
N LYS A 230 0.84 6.74 24.90
CA LYS A 230 1.89 6.60 25.93
C LYS A 230 3.25 7.11 25.44
N ARG A 231 3.61 6.83 24.19
CA ARG A 231 4.87 7.32 23.58
C ARG A 231 4.86 8.85 23.44
N GLN A 232 3.73 9.43 23.06
CA GLN A 232 3.58 10.87 22.93
C GLN A 232 3.72 11.56 24.30
N ARG A 233 3.02 11.08 25.33
CA ARG A 233 3.15 11.60 26.71
C ARG A 233 4.60 11.53 27.23
N ASN A 234 5.32 10.46 26.94
CA ASN A 234 6.71 10.32 27.37
C ASN A 234 7.63 11.31 26.65
N ARG A 235 7.38 11.62 25.35
CA ARG A 235 8.12 12.64 24.60
C ARG A 235 7.87 14.04 25.16
N GLU A 236 6.62 14.36 25.46
CA GLU A 236 6.22 15.66 26.04
C GLU A 236 6.83 15.87 27.44
N LYS A 237 6.95 14.81 28.26
CA LYS A 237 7.64 14.88 29.57
C LYS A 237 9.15 15.10 29.39
N GLY A 238 9.81 14.37 28.51
CA GLY A 238 11.25 14.54 28.28
C GLY A 238 11.62 15.91 27.67
N GLN A 239 10.68 16.57 26.98
CA GLN A 239 10.89 17.94 26.47
C GLN A 239 10.66 19.03 27.53
N LYS A 240 10.02 18.72 28.68
CA LYS A 240 9.82 19.64 29.78
C LYS A 240 10.92 19.56 30.84
N GLU A 241 11.73 18.50 30.77
CA GLU A 241 12.84 18.26 31.71
C GLU A 241 14.21 18.63 31.12
N SER A 242 14.25 19.04 29.84
CA SER A 242 15.42 19.57 29.13
C SER A 242 15.31 21.07 28.92
#